data_f1f576618a0ccdc0e62524a408b5213c
#
_entry.id   f1f576618a0ccdc0e62524a408b5213c
#
_cell.length_a   1.000
_cell.length_b   1.000
_cell.length_c   1.000
_cell.angle_alpha   90.00
_cell.angle_beta   90.00
_cell.angle_gamma   90.00
#
_symmetry.space_group_name_H-M   'P 1'
#
loop_
_entity.id
_entity.type
_entity.pdbx_description
1 polymer ?
#
loop_
_entity_poly.entity_id
_entity_poly.type
_entity_poly.pdbx_seq_one_letter_code
_entity_poly.pdbx_strand_id
1 'polypeptide(L)'
;MKKRVVSVLLAATMVLSLTACGSRNDESSSEKKEAKEEVNIEDMSFDELKEEAKGSTVTFYGWGGDEKLNAWLDDVFAPAMKEKYDITMERVPMDIEQVLSQLSGEIEAGTEDGSIDMIWINGENFQSAKENNMLYGPFVDKLPNFEEYID
;
A
#
# COMPACT_ATOMS: atom_id res chain seq x y z
N MET A 1 28.35 42.57 -28.56
CA MET A 1 28.76 43.39 -27.40
C MET A 1 28.92 42.48 -26.18
N LYS A 2 30.07 42.50 -25.63
CA LYS A 2 30.59 41.78 -24.48
C LYS A 2 29.79 42.04 -23.20
N LYS A 3 29.75 41.04 -22.26
CA LYS A 3 29.96 41.20 -20.81
C LYS A 3 28.99 40.25 -20.07
N ARG A 4 29.29 39.61 -19.00
CA ARG A 4 30.50 39.26 -18.20
C ARG A 4 30.05 38.17 -17.22
N VAL A 5 30.86 37.18 -17.08
CA VAL A 5 30.83 36.14 -16.02
C VAL A 5 31.06 36.84 -14.68
N VAL A 6 30.27 36.44 -13.65
CA VAL A 6 30.65 36.61 -12.27
C VAL A 6 30.40 35.29 -11.52
N SER A 7 31.51 34.56 -11.37
CA SER A 7 31.64 33.49 -10.41
C SER A 7 31.75 34.09 -9.02
N VAL A 8 30.98 33.63 -8.07
CA VAL A 8 31.25 33.80 -6.64
C VAL A 8 31.38 32.45 -6.02
N LEU A 9 32.62 32.04 -5.81
CA LEU A 9 33.03 31.03 -4.83
C LEU A 9 32.74 31.59 -3.42
N LEU A 10 32.07 30.84 -2.61
CA LEU A 10 32.15 31.00 -1.17
C LEU A 10 32.57 29.70 -0.52
N ALA A 11 33.75 29.76 0.05
CA ALA A 11 34.49 28.69 0.65
C ALA A 11 33.95 28.32 2.04
N ALA A 12 34.25 27.09 2.39
CA ALA A 12 34.04 26.39 3.66
C ALA A 12 34.46 27.15 4.92
N THR A 13 33.76 26.91 5.99
CA THR A 13 34.35 26.86 7.33
C THR A 13 33.68 25.75 8.15
N MET A 14 34.43 24.66 8.33
CA MET A 14 34.23 23.69 9.38
C MET A 14 34.55 24.37 10.72
N VAL A 15 33.67 24.26 11.68
CA VAL A 15 34.01 24.46 13.09
C VAL A 15 33.67 23.17 13.83
N LEU A 16 34.74 22.43 14.17
CA LEU A 16 34.71 21.42 15.22
C LEU A 16 34.57 22.11 16.57
N SER A 17 33.57 21.72 17.32
CA SER A 17 33.54 21.96 18.77
C SER A 17 33.25 20.64 19.49
N LEU A 18 34.34 20.06 20.03
CA LEU A 18 34.31 19.09 21.11
C LEU A 18 34.25 19.82 22.44
N THR A 19 33.23 19.55 23.24
CA THR A 19 33.28 19.63 24.72
C THR A 19 32.15 18.73 25.23
N ALA A 20 32.44 17.60 25.83
CA ALA A 20 32.70 17.30 27.21
C ALA A 20 31.44 17.15 28.10
N CYS A 21 31.23 15.88 28.49
CA CYS A 21 30.66 15.35 29.75
C CYS A 21 29.65 16.19 30.56
N GLY A 22 28.48 15.58 30.73
CA GLY A 22 27.56 15.94 31.81
C GLY A 22 26.41 14.91 31.84
N SER A 23 26.50 13.97 32.80
CA SER A 23 25.45 13.04 33.18
C SER A 23 24.12 13.71 33.38
N ARG A 24 23.07 13.22 32.69
CA ARG A 24 21.71 13.16 33.23
C ARG A 24 20.95 12.07 32.44
N ASN A 25 20.45 11.10 33.19
CA ASN A 25 19.47 10.13 32.74
C ASN A 25 18.25 10.89 32.24
N ASP A 26 17.96 10.73 30.96
CA ASP A 26 16.62 10.83 30.41
C ASP A 26 16.44 9.60 29.53
N GLU A 27 15.55 8.73 29.98
CA GLU A 27 15.06 7.58 29.22
C GLU A 27 14.30 8.10 28.01
N SER A 28 15.00 8.29 26.90
CA SER A 28 14.40 8.38 25.59
C SER A 28 14.22 6.95 25.11
N SER A 29 13.01 6.43 25.23
CA SER A 29 12.58 5.21 24.55
C SER A 29 12.73 5.41 23.04
N SER A 30 13.87 5.02 22.51
CA SER A 30 13.99 4.73 21.09
C SER A 30 13.18 3.46 20.85
N GLU A 31 11.95 3.61 20.39
CA GLU A 31 11.23 2.54 19.73
C GLU A 31 12.11 2.03 18.58
N LYS A 32 12.79 0.91 18.82
CA LYS A 32 13.33 0.08 17.75
C LYS A 32 12.12 -0.30 16.91
N LYS A 33 11.97 0.31 15.73
CA LYS A 33 11.24 -0.33 14.65
C LYS A 33 11.96 -1.66 14.41
N GLU A 34 11.42 -2.74 14.94
CA GLU A 34 11.77 -4.08 14.49
C GLU A 34 11.46 -4.09 12.99
N ALA A 35 12.49 -4.31 12.19
CA ALA A 35 12.31 -4.63 10.80
C ALA A 35 11.42 -5.89 10.79
N LYS A 36 10.18 -5.77 10.31
CA LYS A 36 9.35 -6.93 10.01
C LYS A 36 10.19 -7.78 9.04
N GLU A 37 10.46 -9.03 9.39
CA GLU A 37 10.96 -10.01 8.43
C GLU A 37 10.01 -9.96 7.23
N GLU A 38 10.55 -9.84 6.03
CA GLU A 38 9.77 -9.92 4.80
C GLU A 38 9.13 -11.31 4.76
N VAL A 39 7.85 -11.37 5.08
CA VAL A 39 7.08 -12.61 5.03
C VAL A 39 6.83 -12.94 3.57
N ASN A 40 7.36 -14.05 3.09
CA ASN A 40 7.10 -14.51 1.73
C ASN A 40 5.69 -15.12 1.66
N ILE A 41 4.71 -14.29 1.35
CA ILE A 41 3.29 -14.70 1.24
C ILE A 41 3.04 -15.76 0.15
N GLU A 42 3.95 -15.91 -0.81
CA GLU A 42 3.80 -16.87 -1.90
C GLU A 42 3.94 -18.33 -1.42
N ASP A 43 4.67 -18.56 -0.34
CA ASP A 43 4.89 -19.89 0.23
C ASP A 43 3.90 -20.25 1.34
N MET A 44 3.02 -19.32 1.73
CA MET A 44 2.05 -19.52 2.81
C MET A 44 0.82 -20.29 2.35
N SER A 45 0.32 -21.16 3.21
CA SER A 45 -1.00 -21.76 3.07
C SER A 45 -2.10 -20.71 3.29
N PHE A 46 -3.32 -21.02 2.81
CA PHE A 46 -4.45 -20.11 3.01
C PHE A 46 -4.78 -19.85 4.48
N ASP A 47 -4.56 -20.81 5.36
CA ASP A 47 -4.78 -20.65 6.79
C ASP A 47 -3.72 -19.74 7.42
N GLU A 48 -2.46 -19.83 7.01
CA GLU A 48 -1.40 -18.93 7.44
C GLU A 48 -1.65 -17.50 6.92
N LEU A 49 -2.09 -17.34 5.67
CA LEU A 49 -2.47 -16.03 5.13
C LEU A 49 -3.60 -15.37 5.92
N LYS A 50 -4.60 -16.15 6.37
CA LYS A 50 -5.69 -15.63 7.23
C LYS A 50 -5.19 -15.14 8.59
N GLU A 51 -4.23 -15.84 9.18
CA GLU A 51 -3.64 -15.41 10.46
C GLU A 51 -2.80 -14.15 10.29
N GLU A 52 -2.00 -14.05 9.22
CA GLU A 52 -1.16 -12.88 8.93
C GLU A 52 -2.00 -11.64 8.61
N ALA A 53 -3.16 -11.82 7.97
CA ALA A 53 -4.05 -10.73 7.60
C ALA A 53 -4.81 -10.11 8.80
N LYS A 54 -4.79 -10.74 9.99
CA LYS A 54 -5.51 -10.21 11.16
C LYS A 54 -5.01 -8.84 11.58
N GLY A 55 -5.93 -7.94 11.88
CA GLY A 55 -5.65 -6.56 12.27
C GLY A 55 -5.29 -5.64 11.10
N SER A 56 -5.24 -6.16 9.86
CA SER A 56 -4.96 -5.35 8.68
C SER A 56 -6.14 -4.48 8.26
N THR A 57 -5.83 -3.48 7.44
CA THR A 57 -6.82 -2.68 6.72
C THR A 57 -6.64 -2.93 5.23
N VAL A 58 -7.76 -3.10 4.52
CA VAL A 58 -7.81 -3.26 3.05
C VAL A 58 -8.58 -2.10 2.47
N THR A 59 -7.94 -1.28 1.64
CA THR A 59 -8.58 -0.21 0.88
C THR A 59 -9.14 -0.76 -0.43
N PHE A 60 -10.46 -0.71 -0.57
CA PHE A 60 -11.18 -1.20 -1.76
C PHE A 60 -11.68 -0.04 -2.61
N TYR A 61 -11.10 0.12 -3.78
CA TYR A 61 -11.48 1.14 -4.75
C TYR A 61 -12.48 0.58 -5.75
N GLY A 62 -13.59 1.28 -5.90
CA GLY A 62 -14.65 0.89 -6.83
C GLY A 62 -15.60 2.02 -7.16
N TRP A 63 -16.35 1.85 -8.25
CA TRP A 63 -17.36 2.82 -8.66
C TRP A 63 -18.45 2.97 -7.60
N GLY A 64 -18.65 4.19 -7.13
CA GLY A 64 -19.59 4.50 -6.04
C GLY A 64 -21.02 4.81 -6.47
N GLY A 65 -21.39 4.59 -7.74
CA GLY A 65 -22.70 5.02 -8.26
C GLY A 65 -23.89 4.10 -7.97
N ASP A 66 -23.69 2.93 -7.34
CA ASP A 66 -24.77 2.03 -6.92
C ASP A 66 -24.95 2.08 -5.40
N GLU A 67 -25.98 2.80 -4.95
CA GLU A 67 -26.30 2.97 -3.53
C GLU A 67 -26.58 1.63 -2.81
N LYS A 68 -27.19 0.64 -3.50
CA LYS A 68 -27.52 -0.65 -2.89
C LYS A 68 -26.26 -1.51 -2.70
N LEU A 69 -25.38 -1.52 -3.70
CA LEU A 69 -24.10 -2.20 -3.60
C LEU A 69 -23.23 -1.55 -2.53
N ASN A 70 -23.19 -0.22 -2.49
CA ASN A 70 -22.45 0.51 -1.47
C ASN A 70 -22.95 0.17 -0.06
N ALA A 71 -24.26 0.22 0.17
CA ALA A 71 -24.85 -0.15 1.46
C ALA A 71 -24.55 -1.62 1.83
N TRP A 72 -24.59 -2.54 0.88
CA TRP A 72 -24.25 -3.93 1.16
C TRP A 72 -22.77 -4.10 1.53
N LEU A 73 -21.87 -3.40 0.83
CA LEU A 73 -20.43 -3.44 1.15
C LEU A 73 -20.15 -2.85 2.54
N ASP A 74 -20.76 -1.70 2.86
CA ASP A 74 -20.50 -0.96 4.09
C ASP A 74 -21.20 -1.56 5.32
N ASP A 75 -22.45 -2.05 5.15
CA ASP A 75 -23.30 -2.48 6.27
C ASP A 75 -23.27 -3.99 6.51
N VAL A 76 -22.87 -4.80 5.51
CA VAL A 76 -22.91 -6.27 5.59
C VAL A 76 -21.52 -6.87 5.39
N PHE A 77 -20.87 -6.57 4.26
CA PHE A 77 -19.62 -7.24 3.90
C PHE A 77 -18.44 -6.79 4.78
N ALA A 78 -18.22 -5.49 4.93
CA ALA A 78 -17.12 -4.98 5.75
C ALA A 78 -17.23 -5.37 7.24
N PRO A 79 -18.41 -5.31 7.90
CA PRO A 79 -18.59 -5.84 9.24
C PRO A 79 -18.32 -7.35 9.35
N ALA A 80 -18.74 -8.15 8.35
CA ALA A 80 -18.49 -9.58 8.34
C ALA A 80 -16.99 -9.91 8.18
N MET A 81 -16.25 -9.16 7.41
CA MET A 81 -14.79 -9.29 7.31
C MET A 81 -14.11 -8.97 8.63
N LYS A 82 -14.55 -7.91 9.31
CA LYS A 82 -14.03 -7.55 10.64
C LYS A 82 -14.34 -8.61 11.69
N GLU A 83 -15.57 -9.10 11.74
CA GLU A 83 -15.99 -10.10 12.71
C GLU A 83 -15.28 -11.44 12.53
N LYS A 84 -15.16 -11.92 11.26
CA LYS A 84 -14.65 -13.27 10.99
C LYS A 84 -13.13 -13.34 10.90
N TYR A 85 -12.48 -12.29 10.38
CA TYR A 85 -11.08 -12.32 10.03
C TYR A 85 -10.26 -11.23 10.68
N ASP A 86 -10.89 -10.33 11.44
CA ASP A 86 -10.27 -9.12 12.01
C ASP A 86 -9.64 -8.21 10.94
N ILE A 87 -10.20 -8.20 9.73
CA ILE A 87 -9.77 -7.34 8.63
C ILE A 87 -10.71 -6.12 8.56
N THR A 88 -10.16 -4.92 8.60
CA THR A 88 -10.91 -3.68 8.37
C THR A 88 -10.95 -3.40 6.87
N MET A 89 -12.15 -3.24 6.32
CA MET A 89 -12.32 -2.91 4.91
C MET A 89 -12.78 -1.47 4.75
N GLU A 90 -12.01 -0.67 4.02
CA GLU A 90 -12.30 0.74 3.72
C GLU A 90 -12.65 0.89 2.24
N ARG A 91 -13.90 1.25 1.96
CA ARG A 91 -14.35 1.47 0.58
C ARG A 91 -14.10 2.90 0.14
N VAL A 92 -13.39 3.06 -0.98
CA VAL A 92 -13.09 4.35 -1.60
C VAL A 92 -13.83 4.45 -2.94
N PRO A 93 -14.91 5.25 -3.03
CA PRO A 93 -15.63 5.46 -4.29
C PRO A 93 -14.79 6.30 -5.25
N MET A 94 -14.46 5.72 -6.41
CA MET A 94 -13.64 6.39 -7.42
C MET A 94 -13.91 5.79 -8.81
N ASP A 95 -13.87 6.62 -9.85
CA ASP A 95 -14.00 6.16 -11.23
C ASP A 95 -12.73 5.42 -11.67
N ILE A 96 -12.88 4.40 -12.50
CA ILE A 96 -11.79 3.48 -12.85
C ILE A 96 -10.59 4.19 -13.51
N GLU A 97 -10.83 5.21 -14.32
CA GLU A 97 -9.76 6.00 -14.95
C GLU A 97 -8.89 6.72 -13.91
N GLN A 98 -9.52 7.20 -12.85
CA GLN A 98 -8.81 7.84 -11.73
C GLN A 98 -8.03 6.83 -10.91
N VAL A 99 -8.62 5.65 -10.64
CA VAL A 99 -7.95 4.54 -9.94
C VAL A 99 -6.71 4.10 -10.69
N LEU A 100 -6.83 3.84 -12.00
CA LEU A 100 -5.69 3.42 -12.83
C LEU A 100 -4.61 4.51 -12.95
N SER A 101 -5.02 5.77 -13.02
CA SER A 101 -4.06 6.90 -13.03
C SER A 101 -3.29 7.01 -11.72
N GLN A 102 -3.97 6.85 -10.58
CA GLN A 102 -3.33 6.84 -9.27
C GLN A 102 -2.36 5.66 -9.12
N LEU A 103 -2.81 4.46 -9.45
CA LEU A 103 -1.99 3.24 -9.39
C LEU A 103 -0.74 3.36 -10.28
N SER A 104 -0.88 3.86 -11.52
CA SER A 104 0.25 4.14 -12.40
C SER A 104 1.22 5.14 -11.78
N GLY A 105 0.72 6.20 -11.18
CA GLY A 105 1.55 7.21 -10.52
C GLY A 105 2.31 6.67 -9.32
N GLU A 106 1.70 5.82 -8.50
CA GLU A 106 2.35 5.17 -7.36
C GLU A 106 3.46 4.20 -7.82
N ILE A 107 3.20 3.42 -8.88
CA ILE A 107 4.19 2.51 -9.48
C ILE A 107 5.37 3.29 -10.09
N GLU A 108 5.10 4.34 -10.85
CA GLU A 108 6.13 5.20 -11.45
C GLU A 108 6.99 5.91 -10.38
N ALA A 109 6.40 6.25 -9.25
CA ALA A 109 7.10 6.83 -8.10
C ALA A 109 7.93 5.80 -7.30
N GLY A 110 7.77 4.51 -7.57
CA GLY A 110 8.40 3.43 -6.80
C GLY A 110 7.88 3.35 -5.37
N THR A 111 6.58 3.62 -5.18
CA THR A 111 5.94 3.55 -3.86
C THR A 111 5.86 2.10 -3.42
N GLU A 112 6.51 1.76 -2.30
CA GLU A 112 6.53 0.39 -1.75
C GLU A 112 5.24 0.07 -0.98
N ASP A 113 4.65 1.07 -0.32
CA ASP A 113 3.41 0.96 0.45
C ASP A 113 2.35 1.84 -0.22
N GLY A 114 1.71 1.30 -1.26
CA GLY A 114 0.70 2.00 -2.04
C GLY A 114 -0.62 2.20 -1.29
N SER A 115 -1.47 3.07 -1.81
CA SER A 115 -2.77 3.38 -1.20
C SER A 115 -3.91 2.46 -1.66
N ILE A 116 -3.65 1.60 -2.66
CA ILE A 116 -4.65 0.76 -3.32
C ILE A 116 -4.34 -0.71 -3.07
N ASP A 117 -5.16 -1.39 -2.27
CA ASP A 117 -5.02 -2.83 -2.02
C ASP A 117 -5.88 -3.66 -2.96
N MET A 118 -7.11 -3.21 -3.23
CA MET A 118 -8.07 -3.95 -4.04
C MET A 118 -8.91 -3.01 -4.92
N ILE A 119 -9.17 -3.43 -6.16
CA ILE A 119 -9.98 -2.65 -7.10
C ILE A 119 -11.10 -3.48 -7.71
N TRP A 120 -12.26 -2.83 -7.91
CA TRP A 120 -13.29 -3.35 -8.80
C TRP A 120 -12.97 -2.93 -10.22
N ILE A 121 -12.70 -3.90 -11.10
CA ILE A 121 -12.23 -3.62 -12.46
C ILE A 121 -12.97 -4.48 -13.48
N ASN A 122 -13.35 -3.91 -14.61
CA ASN A 122 -13.97 -4.63 -15.72
C ASN A 122 -12.93 -5.17 -16.71
N GLY A 123 -13.35 -6.04 -17.63
CA GLY A 123 -12.47 -6.81 -18.50
C GLY A 123 -11.48 -5.98 -19.33
N GLU A 124 -11.92 -4.88 -19.95
CA GLU A 124 -11.05 -4.02 -20.79
C GLU A 124 -9.97 -3.32 -19.95
N ASN A 125 -10.37 -2.74 -18.82
CA ASN A 125 -9.44 -2.10 -17.89
C ASN A 125 -8.52 -3.12 -17.21
N PHE A 126 -9.04 -4.31 -16.88
CA PHE A 126 -8.24 -5.42 -16.34
C PHE A 126 -7.14 -5.84 -17.33
N GLN A 127 -7.48 -6.00 -18.62
CA GLN A 127 -6.51 -6.35 -19.63
C GLN A 127 -5.39 -5.30 -19.72
N SER A 128 -5.76 -4.01 -19.74
CA SER A 128 -4.80 -2.91 -19.77
C SER A 128 -3.91 -2.89 -18.52
N ALA A 129 -4.49 -3.03 -17.33
CA ALA A 129 -3.73 -3.06 -16.07
C ALA A 129 -2.76 -4.24 -16.01
N LYS A 130 -3.17 -5.42 -16.50
CA LYS A 130 -2.33 -6.62 -16.59
C LYS A 130 -1.16 -6.42 -17.57
N GLU A 131 -1.41 -5.88 -18.77
CA GLU A 131 -0.38 -5.61 -19.77
C GLU A 131 0.68 -4.61 -19.30
N ASN A 132 0.29 -3.70 -18.42
CA ASN A 132 1.18 -2.69 -17.82
C ASN A 132 1.77 -3.13 -16.47
N ASN A 133 1.63 -4.38 -16.06
CA ASN A 133 2.16 -4.92 -14.80
C ASN A 133 1.70 -4.14 -13.56
N MET A 134 0.44 -3.70 -13.55
CA MET A 134 -0.13 -2.93 -12.44
C MET A 134 -0.79 -3.81 -11.37
N LEU A 135 -0.92 -5.12 -11.61
CA LEU A 135 -1.64 -6.04 -10.75
C LEU A 135 -0.70 -7.08 -10.15
N TYR A 136 -0.93 -7.39 -8.87
CA TYR A 136 -0.28 -8.51 -8.22
C TYR A 136 -0.91 -9.83 -8.66
N GLY A 137 -0.11 -10.87 -8.84
CA GLY A 137 -0.57 -12.23 -9.18
C GLY A 137 0.16 -12.83 -10.39
N PRO A 138 -0.36 -13.94 -10.91
CA PRO A 138 -1.61 -14.64 -10.56
C PRO A 138 -1.52 -15.39 -9.21
N PHE A 139 -2.61 -15.42 -8.46
CA PHE A 139 -2.69 -16.09 -7.15
C PHE A 139 -3.92 -17.00 -7.00
N VAL A 140 -4.71 -17.16 -8.06
CA VAL A 140 -5.98 -17.90 -8.03
C VAL A 140 -5.82 -19.36 -7.61
N ASP A 141 -4.70 -19.99 -7.95
CA ASP A 141 -4.38 -21.38 -7.60
C ASP A 141 -4.21 -21.58 -6.07
N LYS A 142 -4.04 -20.49 -5.32
CA LYS A 142 -3.93 -20.51 -3.86
C LYS A 142 -5.28 -20.36 -3.16
N LEU A 143 -6.35 -20.08 -3.91
CA LEU A 143 -7.68 -19.89 -3.36
C LEU A 143 -8.43 -21.21 -3.26
N PRO A 144 -8.77 -21.72 -2.05
CA PRO A 144 -9.43 -23.01 -1.89
C PRO A 144 -10.76 -23.15 -2.66
N ASN A 145 -11.45 -22.01 -2.82
CA ASN A 145 -12.75 -21.97 -3.49
C ASN A 145 -12.64 -21.87 -5.01
N PHE A 146 -11.45 -21.64 -5.57
CA PHE A 146 -11.30 -21.48 -7.01
C PHE A 146 -11.62 -22.78 -7.75
N GLU A 147 -11.02 -23.91 -7.32
CA GLU A 147 -11.27 -25.22 -7.91
C GLU A 147 -12.69 -25.74 -7.67
N GLU A 148 -13.35 -25.30 -6.56
CA GLU A 148 -14.67 -25.80 -6.18
C GLU A 148 -15.81 -25.06 -6.91
N TYR A 149 -15.65 -23.76 -7.21
CA TYR A 149 -16.75 -22.93 -7.67
C TYR A 149 -16.52 -22.24 -9.02
N ILE A 150 -15.34 -22.37 -9.62
CA ILE A 150 -15.01 -21.72 -10.89
C ILE A 150 -14.67 -22.81 -11.93
N ASP A 151 -15.43 -22.84 -13.04
CA ASP A 151 -15.25 -23.73 -14.19
C ASP A 151 -14.21 -23.17 -15.18
#